data_ce7dbc6dcf2d9c35ed27489be7b2dc98
#
_entry.id   ce7dbc6dcf2d9c35ed27489be7b2dc98
#
_cell.length_a   1.000
_cell.length_b   1.000
_cell.length_c   1.000
_cell.angle_alpha   90.00
_cell.angle_beta   90.00
_cell.angle_gamma   90.00
#
_symmetry.space_group_name_H-M   'P 1'
#
loop_
_entity.id
_entity.type
_entity.pdbx_description
1 polymer ?
#
loop_
_entity_poly.entity_id
_entity_poly.type
_entity_poly.pdbx_seq_one_letter_code
_entity_poly.pdbx_strand_id
1 'polypeptide(L)'
;MAVISISQFSGKDDMERFRRAAEYLRGNPGATLLLEPKTYYLRDEKARQLQEDVMAGKLTRKPEPLMFNYDFAYVSGIDLNGAENVCIDGQGATLLFDGFMENFSLQFCKNVTLKNLNIDLARKAYSRGEITGCGRNYTDADFGGLPLLSEEMPTLRVLIYNRKERRFVACLGAKKIKHLGGGKYRFYGMRHEGIGDDMHLTHTYHFRPSILIYEAENTALENICIHSHCGMGVVGHRAKDILLKGLKVVPSVGEAMSTNTDATHFVSCAGLLRFEGCHFEGHGDDATNVHTYYHSIIKAKKNTCTALVKAPTGTHSQKLDYFDAGDTVELVGIKNLASVKTYRVLESRPDFKAMRCEYVLDGELPGKSDAYFLADVSQMPRLEFVGCYSRGHRSRSVLVKTRDVLIENCAFEDIDCAWGAAVCIAAEGWWHEGVTAENVVIRGNRIVGCASGIHIAVDAPEPDRPAHKNITIENNIIDCPGGKHAIYARDVDGLTLRANRLRSGEQDICIENCVNVYI
;
A
#
# COMPACT_ATOMS: atom_id res chain seq x y z
N MET A 1 5.77 -31.50 14.88
CA MET A 1 5.68 -30.03 15.05
C MET A 1 5.42 -29.74 16.51
N ALA A 2 6.26 -28.95 17.16
CA ALA A 2 6.05 -28.55 18.56
C ALA A 2 4.94 -27.51 18.63
N VAL A 3 3.94 -27.73 19.48
CA VAL A 3 2.88 -26.76 19.77
C VAL A 3 3.14 -26.21 21.16
N ILE A 4 3.25 -24.88 21.26
CA ILE A 4 3.59 -24.17 22.49
C ILE A 4 2.59 -23.05 22.74
N SER A 5 2.21 -22.87 24.02
CA SER A 5 1.34 -21.76 24.43
C SER A 5 2.15 -20.52 24.77
N ILE A 6 1.62 -19.33 24.47
CA ILE A 6 2.20 -18.04 24.89
C ILE A 6 2.33 -17.93 26.42
N SER A 7 1.48 -18.63 27.18
CA SER A 7 1.52 -18.68 28.64
C SER A 7 2.79 -19.35 29.23
N GLN A 8 3.50 -20.11 28.41
CA GLN A 8 4.78 -20.76 28.81
C GLN A 8 5.96 -19.78 28.81
N PHE A 9 5.79 -18.60 28.23
CA PHE A 9 6.84 -17.57 28.23
C PHE A 9 6.63 -16.59 29.38
N SER A 10 7.64 -16.39 30.20
CA SER A 10 7.66 -15.37 31.24
C SER A 10 7.98 -13.98 30.63
N GLY A 11 7.53 -12.91 31.26
CA GLY A 11 7.85 -11.53 30.89
C GLY A 11 7.29 -10.58 31.94
N LYS A 12 7.88 -9.39 32.09
CA LYS A 12 7.35 -8.33 32.96
C LYS A 12 6.04 -7.77 32.42
N ASP A 13 5.83 -7.86 31.12
CA ASP A 13 4.64 -7.43 30.38
C ASP A 13 4.41 -8.32 29.15
N ASP A 14 3.33 -8.07 28.42
CA ASP A 14 3.01 -8.83 27.22
C ASP A 14 4.05 -8.61 26.10
N MET A 15 4.60 -7.40 25.94
CA MET A 15 5.61 -7.14 24.91
C MET A 15 6.86 -8.01 25.12
N GLU A 16 7.38 -8.10 26.36
CA GLU A 16 8.53 -8.94 26.64
C GLU A 16 8.20 -10.43 26.43
N ARG A 17 7.00 -10.86 26.82
CA ARG A 17 6.53 -12.24 26.60
C ARG A 17 6.51 -12.61 25.13
N PHE A 18 5.97 -11.75 24.28
CA PHE A 18 5.94 -11.96 22.83
C PHE A 18 7.33 -11.92 22.19
N ARG A 19 8.22 -11.06 22.65
CA ARG A 19 9.62 -11.03 22.17
C ARG A 19 10.34 -12.33 22.47
N ARG A 20 10.16 -12.89 23.66
CA ARG A 20 10.73 -14.22 24.02
C ARG A 20 10.11 -15.35 23.21
N ALA A 21 8.81 -15.30 22.96
CA ALA A 21 8.15 -16.28 22.11
C ALA A 21 8.65 -16.19 20.66
N ALA A 22 8.85 -14.99 20.12
CA ALA A 22 9.41 -14.79 18.80
C ALA A 22 10.86 -15.30 18.71
N GLU A 23 11.70 -15.04 19.72
CA GLU A 23 13.05 -15.58 19.81
C GLU A 23 13.05 -17.11 19.81
N TYR A 24 12.13 -17.72 20.57
CA TYR A 24 11.96 -19.18 20.57
C TYR A 24 11.58 -19.70 19.18
N LEU A 25 10.63 -19.07 18.50
CA LEU A 25 10.20 -19.49 17.16
C LEU A 25 11.36 -19.43 16.15
N ARG A 26 12.19 -18.38 16.18
CA ARG A 26 13.37 -18.28 15.32
C ARG A 26 14.37 -19.41 15.54
N GLY A 27 14.49 -19.88 16.77
CA GLY A 27 15.40 -21.00 17.14
C GLY A 27 14.81 -22.40 16.99
N ASN A 28 13.49 -22.51 16.69
CA ASN A 28 12.80 -23.80 16.67
C ASN A 28 11.93 -23.97 15.42
N PRO A 29 12.52 -24.27 14.26
CA PRO A 29 11.77 -24.51 13.03
C PRO A 29 10.70 -25.61 13.21
N GLY A 30 9.52 -25.39 12.63
CA GLY A 30 8.38 -26.30 12.75
C GLY A 30 7.51 -26.06 13.99
N ALA A 31 7.80 -25.05 14.81
CA ALA A 31 7.00 -24.73 15.99
C ALA A 31 5.72 -23.95 15.63
N THR A 32 4.65 -24.21 16.38
CA THR A 32 3.40 -23.45 16.36
C THR A 32 3.18 -22.79 17.72
N LEU A 33 3.09 -21.46 17.74
CA LEU A 33 2.70 -20.69 18.92
C LEU A 33 1.17 -20.52 18.95
N LEU A 34 0.54 -20.93 20.05
CA LEU A 34 -0.88 -20.69 20.31
C LEU A 34 -1.04 -19.54 21.28
N LEU A 35 -1.92 -18.59 20.94
CA LEU A 35 -2.34 -17.55 21.86
C LEU A 35 -3.65 -17.96 22.56
N GLU A 36 -3.96 -17.28 23.67
CA GLU A 36 -5.27 -17.36 24.30
C GLU A 36 -6.20 -16.30 23.68
N PRO A 37 -7.51 -16.57 23.51
CA PRO A 37 -8.46 -15.63 22.90
C PRO A 37 -8.78 -14.45 23.83
N LYS A 38 -7.82 -13.57 24.02
CA LYS A 38 -7.91 -12.37 24.86
C LYS A 38 -7.18 -11.19 24.23
N THR A 39 -7.27 -10.02 24.83
CA THR A 39 -6.50 -8.86 24.44
C THR A 39 -5.14 -8.89 25.14
N TYR A 40 -4.06 -8.75 24.36
CA TYR A 40 -2.70 -8.54 24.83
C TYR A 40 -2.32 -7.08 24.60
N TYR A 41 -1.68 -6.47 25.60
CA TYR A 41 -1.28 -5.07 25.55
C TYR A 41 0.23 -4.96 25.30
N LEU A 42 0.57 -4.61 24.06
CA LEU A 42 1.94 -4.60 23.55
C LEU A 42 2.50 -3.17 23.56
N ARG A 43 3.13 -2.79 24.67
CA ARG A 43 3.66 -1.45 24.91
C ARG A 43 5.18 -1.41 24.79
N ASP A 44 5.69 -0.41 24.06
CA ASP A 44 7.11 -0.08 24.01
C ASP A 44 7.30 1.42 24.24
N GLU A 45 8.15 1.79 25.21
CA GLU A 45 8.32 3.21 25.61
C GLU A 45 8.96 4.05 24.49
N LYS A 46 9.89 3.47 23.70
CA LYS A 46 10.50 4.19 22.57
C LYS A 46 9.49 4.44 21.46
N ALA A 47 8.63 3.45 21.17
CA ALA A 47 7.57 3.59 20.19
C ALA A 47 6.52 4.61 20.64
N ARG A 48 6.17 4.66 21.92
CA ARG A 48 5.28 5.67 22.48
C ARG A 48 5.89 7.06 22.41
N GLN A 49 7.14 7.20 22.82
CA GLN A 49 7.84 8.48 22.75
C GLN A 49 7.90 8.99 21.30
N LEU A 50 8.18 8.09 20.33
CA LEU A 50 8.13 8.44 18.92
C LEU A 50 6.75 8.94 18.50
N GLN A 51 5.67 8.26 18.90
CA GLN A 51 4.30 8.69 18.60
C GLN A 51 4.01 10.08 19.20
N GLU A 52 4.37 10.31 20.44
CA GLU A 52 4.18 11.60 21.13
C GLU A 52 4.97 12.72 20.44
N ASP A 53 6.22 12.47 20.07
CA ASP A 53 7.08 13.45 19.42
C ASP A 53 6.62 13.80 18.01
N VAL A 54 6.11 12.81 17.25
CA VAL A 54 5.50 13.04 15.94
C VAL A 54 4.23 13.87 16.09
N MET A 55 3.33 13.46 16.98
CA MET A 55 2.02 14.12 17.14
C MET A 55 2.14 15.52 17.74
N ALA A 56 3.17 15.77 18.55
CA ALA A 56 3.47 17.10 19.09
C ALA A 56 4.23 18.01 18.10
N GLY A 57 4.59 17.50 16.90
CA GLY A 57 5.39 18.25 15.93
C GLY A 57 6.85 18.50 16.35
N LYS A 58 7.36 17.78 17.35
CA LYS A 58 8.73 17.97 17.85
C LYS A 58 9.81 17.50 16.89
N LEU A 59 9.53 16.49 16.06
CA LEU A 59 10.52 16.00 15.08
C LEU A 59 10.60 16.92 13.89
N THR A 60 9.48 17.14 13.22
CA THR A 60 9.36 18.01 12.04
C THR A 60 7.88 18.11 11.66
N ARG A 61 7.52 19.19 10.93
CA ARG A 61 6.18 19.32 10.32
C ARG A 61 5.95 18.37 9.14
N LYS A 62 7.02 17.75 8.62
CA LYS A 62 6.97 16.75 7.54
C LYS A 62 7.81 15.55 7.95
N PRO A 63 7.28 14.66 8.78
CA PRO A 63 8.06 13.54 9.34
C PRO A 63 8.44 12.46 8.32
N GLU A 64 7.73 12.35 7.16
CA GLU A 64 7.99 11.31 6.18
C GLU A 64 9.45 11.29 5.67
N PRO A 65 10.06 12.41 5.20
CA PRO A 65 11.44 12.36 4.71
C PRO A 65 12.42 11.87 5.76
N LEU A 66 12.12 12.10 7.04
CA LEU A 66 12.91 11.58 8.15
C LEU A 66 12.67 10.09 8.35
N MET A 67 11.41 9.66 8.37
CA MET A 67 11.01 8.27 8.59
C MET A 67 11.42 7.34 7.45
N PHE A 68 11.51 7.86 6.22
CA PHE A 68 12.03 7.13 5.06
C PHE A 68 13.55 7.18 4.94
N ASN A 69 14.25 7.86 5.84
CA ASN A 69 15.69 7.77 5.88
C ASN A 69 16.10 6.34 6.24
N TYR A 70 17.04 5.80 5.49
CA TYR A 70 17.58 4.46 5.69
C TYR A 70 18.09 4.23 7.13
N ASP A 71 18.65 5.28 7.73
CA ASP A 71 19.21 5.24 9.09
C ASP A 71 18.16 5.53 10.19
N PHE A 72 16.88 5.74 9.84
CA PHE A 72 15.87 6.04 10.83
C PHE A 72 15.60 4.84 11.75
N ALA A 73 15.88 5.01 13.03
CA ALA A 73 15.63 3.99 14.04
C ALA A 73 14.13 3.82 14.32
N TYR A 74 13.66 2.60 14.29
CA TYR A 74 12.28 2.23 14.63
C TYR A 74 12.24 1.04 15.59
N VAL A 75 11.08 0.81 16.18
CA VAL A 75 10.82 -0.34 17.05
C VAL A 75 10.15 -1.44 16.23
N SER A 76 10.71 -2.67 16.29
CA SER A 76 10.01 -3.89 15.89
C SER A 76 9.30 -4.48 17.09
N GLY A 77 8.00 -4.75 16.97
CA GLY A 77 7.18 -5.34 18.02
C GLY A 77 7.47 -6.84 18.17
N ILE A 78 7.01 -7.64 17.21
CA ILE A 78 7.20 -9.09 17.15
C ILE A 78 8.13 -9.40 15.98
N ASP A 79 9.37 -9.69 16.28
CA ASP A 79 10.44 -9.91 15.32
C ASP A 79 10.62 -11.42 15.05
N LEU A 80 10.19 -11.87 13.88
CA LEU A 80 10.34 -13.24 13.38
C LEU A 80 11.45 -13.37 12.33
N ASN A 81 12.32 -12.36 12.19
CA ASN A 81 13.33 -12.33 11.14
C ASN A 81 14.19 -13.60 11.11
N GLY A 82 14.26 -14.25 9.93
CA GLY A 82 14.96 -15.51 9.73
C GLY A 82 14.22 -16.75 10.26
N ALA A 83 12.96 -16.64 10.70
CA ALA A 83 12.18 -17.79 11.15
C ALA A 83 11.80 -18.70 9.97
N GLU A 84 11.84 -20.01 10.21
CA GLU A 84 11.51 -21.01 9.19
C GLU A 84 10.45 -22.01 9.68
N ASN A 85 9.48 -22.31 8.83
CA ASN A 85 8.44 -23.32 9.07
C ASN A 85 7.65 -23.08 10.38
N VAL A 86 7.34 -21.83 10.72
CA VAL A 86 6.66 -21.48 11.97
C VAL A 86 5.25 -20.96 11.74
N CYS A 87 4.40 -21.15 12.75
CA CYS A 87 3.04 -20.65 12.76
C CYS A 87 2.74 -19.91 14.06
N ILE A 88 2.08 -18.76 13.97
CA ILE A 88 1.41 -18.10 15.10
C ILE A 88 -0.10 -18.20 14.87
N ASP A 89 -0.79 -18.96 15.72
CA ASP A 89 -2.25 -19.05 15.73
C ASP A 89 -2.80 -18.21 16.90
N GLY A 90 -3.40 -17.10 16.56
CA GLY A 90 -3.98 -16.17 17.52
C GLY A 90 -5.25 -16.65 18.20
N GLN A 91 -5.95 -17.66 17.64
CA GLN A 91 -7.21 -18.18 18.16
C GLN A 91 -8.27 -17.08 18.45
N GLY A 92 -8.22 -15.98 17.69
CA GLY A 92 -9.08 -14.82 17.87
C GLY A 92 -8.57 -13.77 18.86
N ALA A 93 -7.32 -13.87 19.30
CA ALA A 93 -6.68 -12.87 20.16
C ALA A 93 -6.62 -11.50 19.49
N THR A 94 -6.65 -10.45 20.33
CA THR A 94 -6.41 -9.07 19.92
C THR A 94 -5.05 -8.61 20.43
N LEU A 95 -4.19 -8.15 19.53
CA LEU A 95 -2.92 -7.53 19.85
C LEU A 95 -3.08 -6.00 19.78
N LEU A 96 -3.08 -5.36 20.95
CA LEU A 96 -3.26 -3.92 21.08
C LEU A 96 -1.88 -3.27 21.26
N PHE A 97 -1.36 -2.70 20.19
CA PHE A 97 -0.04 -2.05 20.17
C PHE A 97 -0.13 -0.61 20.68
N ASP A 98 0.79 -0.23 21.56
CA ASP A 98 0.88 1.12 22.16
C ASP A 98 2.19 1.79 21.76
N GLY A 99 2.10 2.69 20.79
CA GLY A 99 3.20 3.43 20.18
C GLY A 99 3.39 3.14 18.70
N PHE A 100 4.17 3.99 18.01
CA PHE A 100 4.49 3.82 16.58
C PHE A 100 5.59 2.79 16.40
N MET A 101 5.24 1.62 15.89
CA MET A 101 6.17 0.52 15.65
C MET A 101 5.76 -0.32 14.43
N GLU A 102 6.67 -1.12 13.92
CA GLU A 102 6.38 -2.22 13.00
C GLU A 102 5.87 -3.39 13.85
N ASN A 103 4.58 -3.75 13.71
CA ASN A 103 3.97 -4.71 14.64
C ASN A 103 4.55 -6.11 14.45
N PHE A 104 4.70 -6.55 13.20
CA PHE A 104 5.35 -7.82 12.84
C PHE A 104 6.43 -7.59 11.80
N SER A 105 7.63 -8.12 12.06
CA SER A 105 8.74 -8.16 11.11
C SER A 105 8.97 -9.60 10.64
N LEU A 106 8.79 -9.83 9.32
CA LEU A 106 8.99 -11.11 8.65
C LEU A 106 10.05 -10.93 7.57
N GLN A 107 11.32 -10.70 7.99
CA GLN A 107 12.42 -10.50 7.06
C GLN A 107 13.23 -11.80 6.94
N PHE A 108 13.57 -12.19 5.70
CA PHE A 108 14.35 -13.40 5.40
C PHE A 108 13.71 -14.69 5.95
N CYS A 109 12.39 -14.71 6.05
CA CYS A 109 11.61 -15.82 6.57
C CYS A 109 11.30 -16.84 5.49
N LYS A 110 11.03 -18.10 5.92
CA LYS A 110 10.58 -19.15 5.02
C LYS A 110 9.44 -19.97 5.63
N ASN A 111 8.34 -20.16 4.86
CA ASN A 111 7.17 -20.92 5.29
C ASN A 111 6.60 -20.41 6.64
N VAL A 112 6.26 -19.12 6.72
CA VAL A 112 5.69 -18.50 7.94
C VAL A 112 4.21 -18.28 7.76
N THR A 113 3.42 -18.68 8.77
CA THR A 113 1.97 -18.43 8.81
C THR A 113 1.60 -17.63 10.05
N LEU A 114 0.89 -16.51 9.84
CA LEU A 114 0.17 -15.79 10.89
C LEU A 114 -1.32 -15.99 10.66
N LYS A 115 -2.07 -16.42 11.68
CA LYS A 115 -3.50 -16.65 11.50
C LYS A 115 -4.34 -16.32 12.73
N ASN A 116 -5.63 -16.00 12.47
CA ASN A 116 -6.67 -15.78 13.49
C ASN A 116 -6.31 -14.70 14.51
N LEU A 117 -5.81 -13.54 14.08
CA LEU A 117 -5.35 -12.43 14.91
C LEU A 117 -6.12 -11.15 14.58
N ASN A 118 -6.40 -10.36 15.62
CA ASN A 118 -6.81 -8.97 15.49
C ASN A 118 -5.65 -8.05 15.93
N ILE A 119 -5.37 -7.01 15.16
CA ILE A 119 -4.31 -6.04 15.40
C ILE A 119 -4.93 -4.65 15.45
N ASP A 120 -4.66 -3.92 16.53
CA ASP A 120 -5.13 -2.54 16.68
C ASP A 120 -4.08 -1.67 17.39
N LEU A 121 -4.25 -0.33 17.31
CA LEU A 121 -3.47 0.64 18.08
C LEU A 121 -4.26 1.09 19.30
N ALA A 122 -3.63 1.09 20.46
CA ALA A 122 -4.20 1.60 21.71
C ALA A 122 -4.58 3.08 21.57
N ARG A 123 -3.77 3.85 20.85
CA ARG A 123 -4.05 5.20 20.42
C ARG A 123 -3.95 5.30 18.91
N LYS A 124 -5.02 5.74 18.28
CA LYS A 124 -5.07 5.89 16.82
C LYS A 124 -3.98 6.85 16.32
N ALA A 125 -3.50 6.60 15.12
CA ALA A 125 -2.43 7.38 14.49
C ALA A 125 -2.95 8.65 13.77
N TYR A 126 -4.21 8.97 13.96
CA TYR A 126 -4.88 10.15 13.43
C TYR A 126 -5.66 10.84 14.56
N SER A 127 -6.03 12.10 14.33
CA SER A 127 -6.98 12.83 15.18
C SER A 127 -8.29 13.01 14.43
N ARG A 128 -9.42 12.76 15.10
CA ARG A 128 -10.76 12.90 14.54
C ARG A 128 -11.49 14.05 15.21
N GLY A 129 -12.06 14.93 14.41
CA GLY A 129 -12.92 16.03 14.86
C GLY A 129 -14.17 16.14 14.01
N GLU A 130 -15.21 16.76 14.56
CA GLU A 130 -16.44 17.07 13.85
C GLU A 130 -16.36 18.45 13.21
N ILE A 131 -16.75 18.58 11.94
CA ILE A 131 -16.80 19.85 11.24
C ILE A 131 -17.96 20.67 11.79
N THR A 132 -17.64 21.84 12.37
CA THR A 132 -18.60 22.72 13.03
C THR A 132 -18.91 23.99 12.26
N GLY A 133 -18.12 24.31 11.24
CA GLY A 133 -18.34 25.49 10.41
C GLY A 133 -17.36 25.63 9.26
N CYS A 134 -17.70 26.48 8.32
CA CYS A 134 -16.80 26.85 7.22
C CYS A 134 -16.97 28.31 6.81
N GLY A 135 -15.94 28.86 6.17
CA GLY A 135 -15.97 30.17 5.52
C GLY A 135 -15.32 30.12 4.15
N ARG A 136 -15.09 31.28 3.55
CA ARG A 136 -14.59 31.38 2.17
C ARG A 136 -13.26 30.61 1.95
N ASN A 137 -12.38 30.57 2.96
CA ASN A 137 -11.05 29.97 2.87
C ASN A 137 -10.65 29.23 4.15
N TYR A 138 -11.61 28.68 4.88
CA TYR A 138 -11.32 27.89 6.06
C TYR A 138 -12.45 26.91 6.38
N THR A 139 -12.11 25.92 7.18
CA THR A 139 -13.04 24.98 7.82
C THR A 139 -12.71 24.92 9.30
N ASP A 140 -13.74 24.95 10.15
CA ASP A 140 -13.63 24.78 11.60
C ASP A 140 -14.04 23.37 11.99
N ALA A 141 -13.30 22.76 12.90
CA ALA A 141 -13.64 21.46 13.45
C ALA A 141 -13.38 21.40 14.96
N ASP A 142 -14.18 20.60 15.65
CA ASP A 142 -14.08 20.37 17.10
C ASP A 142 -13.54 18.94 17.35
N PHE A 143 -12.40 18.86 17.98
CA PHE A 143 -11.71 17.60 18.32
C PHE A 143 -11.93 17.16 19.79
N GLY A 144 -12.84 17.83 20.51
CA GLY A 144 -13.30 17.41 21.83
C GLY A 144 -12.19 17.39 22.88
N GLY A 145 -11.39 18.32 23.08
CA GLY A 145 -10.40 18.40 24.19
C GLY A 145 -9.32 17.30 24.18
N LEU A 146 -9.02 16.74 23.00
CA LEU A 146 -7.86 15.86 22.83
C LEU A 146 -6.58 16.66 23.17
N PRO A 147 -5.81 16.29 24.22
CA PRO A 147 -4.73 17.13 24.76
C PRO A 147 -3.49 17.24 23.87
N LEU A 148 -3.53 16.68 22.68
CA LEU A 148 -2.37 16.45 21.83
C LEU A 148 -2.40 17.20 20.50
N LEU A 149 -3.49 17.93 20.21
CA LEU A 149 -3.52 18.81 19.06
C LEU A 149 -2.79 20.10 19.39
N SER A 150 -1.79 20.43 18.60
CA SER A 150 -1.09 21.71 18.65
C SER A 150 -1.10 22.38 17.30
N GLU A 151 -0.86 23.69 17.24
CA GLU A 151 -0.70 24.41 15.98
C GLU A 151 0.54 23.96 15.18
N GLU A 152 1.47 23.27 15.84
CA GLU A 152 2.74 22.78 15.29
C GLU A 152 2.67 21.32 14.81
N MET A 153 1.58 20.61 15.09
CA MET A 153 1.47 19.19 14.71
C MET A 153 1.56 18.99 13.20
N PRO A 154 2.15 17.88 12.74
CA PRO A 154 2.10 17.50 11.33
C PRO A 154 0.66 17.28 10.92
N THR A 155 0.23 17.95 9.86
CA THR A 155 -1.07 17.72 9.22
C THR A 155 -0.81 17.41 7.76
N LEU A 156 -0.59 16.14 7.47
CA LEU A 156 -0.15 15.69 6.16
C LEU A 156 -1.31 15.52 5.22
N ARG A 157 -2.41 14.98 5.73
CA ARG A 157 -3.68 14.87 5.04
C ARG A 157 -4.82 15.25 5.96
N VAL A 158 -5.82 15.91 5.39
CA VAL A 158 -7.12 16.13 5.99
C VAL A 158 -8.12 15.33 5.19
N LEU A 159 -8.52 14.18 5.70
CA LEU A 159 -9.52 13.33 5.08
C LEU A 159 -10.89 13.65 5.66
N ILE A 160 -11.87 13.85 4.80
CA ILE A 160 -13.25 14.15 5.20
C ILE A 160 -14.10 12.89 5.00
N TYR A 161 -14.71 12.44 6.07
CA TYR A 161 -15.62 11.30 6.07
C TYR A 161 -17.06 11.77 6.22
N ASN A 162 -17.88 11.47 5.22
CA ASN A 162 -19.30 11.76 5.26
C ASN A 162 -20.02 10.65 6.07
N ARG A 163 -20.57 11.02 7.24
CA ARG A 163 -21.22 10.07 8.16
C ARG A 163 -22.49 9.45 7.56
N LYS A 164 -23.21 10.19 6.70
CA LYS A 164 -24.44 9.70 6.08
C LYS A 164 -24.15 8.71 4.96
N GLU A 165 -23.17 9.01 4.12
CA GLU A 165 -22.75 8.15 3.01
C GLU A 165 -21.80 7.02 3.47
N ARG A 166 -21.23 7.17 4.67
CA ARG A 166 -20.27 6.22 5.26
C ARG A 166 -19.05 5.96 4.38
N ARG A 167 -18.48 7.02 3.83
CA ARG A 167 -17.28 6.97 2.99
C ARG A 167 -16.44 8.24 3.09
N PHE A 168 -15.18 8.17 2.72
CA PHE A 168 -14.36 9.34 2.50
C PHE A 168 -14.80 10.06 1.22
N VAL A 169 -15.00 11.38 1.31
CA VAL A 169 -15.50 12.21 0.20
C VAL A 169 -14.52 13.28 -0.24
N ALA A 170 -13.48 13.56 0.53
CA ALA A 170 -12.46 14.54 0.19
C ALA A 170 -11.13 14.26 0.88
N CYS A 171 -10.04 14.67 0.22
CA CYS A 171 -8.72 14.79 0.79
C CYS A 171 -8.23 16.22 0.56
N LEU A 172 -8.07 16.97 1.63
CA LEU A 172 -7.77 18.39 1.62
C LEU A 172 -6.40 18.66 2.26
N GLY A 173 -5.84 19.84 2.02
CA GLY A 173 -4.59 20.30 2.64
C GLY A 173 -4.80 21.61 3.37
N ALA A 174 -4.42 21.66 4.64
CA ALA A 174 -4.43 22.90 5.42
C ALA A 174 -3.08 23.63 5.28
N LYS A 175 -3.14 24.93 4.98
CA LYS A 175 -1.93 25.78 4.93
C LYS A 175 -1.52 26.29 6.31
N LYS A 176 -2.47 26.46 7.20
CA LYS A 176 -2.28 26.95 8.56
C LYS A 176 -3.41 26.45 9.45
N ILE A 177 -3.07 26.11 10.68
CA ILE A 177 -4.00 25.71 11.73
C ILE A 177 -3.98 26.80 12.80
N LYS A 178 -5.15 27.13 13.37
CA LYS A 178 -5.29 28.06 14.49
C LYS A 178 -6.20 27.46 15.55
N HIS A 179 -5.74 27.43 16.78
CA HIS A 179 -6.57 27.06 17.94
C HIS A 179 -7.57 28.17 18.26
N LEU A 180 -8.84 27.82 18.46
CA LEU A 180 -9.93 28.75 18.75
C LEU A 180 -10.39 28.69 20.20
N GLY A 181 -9.82 27.80 21.01
CA GLY A 181 -10.21 27.53 22.40
C GLY A 181 -11.01 26.23 22.53
N GLY A 182 -10.90 25.58 23.69
CA GLY A 182 -11.44 24.24 23.90
C GLY A 182 -10.84 23.22 22.95
N GLY A 183 -11.65 22.36 22.35
CA GLY A 183 -11.23 21.41 21.30
C GLY A 183 -11.29 21.95 19.87
N LYS A 184 -11.56 23.25 19.69
CA LYS A 184 -11.87 23.81 18.37
C LYS A 184 -10.65 24.36 17.65
N TYR A 185 -10.54 24.04 16.35
CA TYR A 185 -9.46 24.47 15.48
C TYR A 185 -9.98 24.97 14.15
N ARG A 186 -9.32 25.98 13.59
CA ARG A 186 -9.58 26.52 12.25
C ARG A 186 -8.46 26.14 11.31
N PHE A 187 -8.83 25.52 10.18
CA PHE A 187 -7.95 25.08 9.12
C PHE A 187 -8.06 26.02 7.93
N TYR A 188 -7.06 26.86 7.73
CA TYR A 188 -7.00 27.81 6.63
C TYR A 188 -6.45 27.16 5.35
N GLY A 189 -6.90 27.66 4.19
CA GLY A 189 -6.48 27.19 2.87
C GLY A 189 -7.27 26.00 2.37
N MET A 190 -8.30 25.59 3.10
CA MET A 190 -9.24 24.55 2.71
C MET A 190 -10.68 24.97 3.00
N ARG A 191 -11.64 24.39 2.28
CA ARG A 191 -13.07 24.62 2.50
C ARG A 191 -13.83 23.31 2.32
N HIS A 192 -14.66 22.97 3.31
CA HIS A 192 -15.64 21.91 3.24
C HIS A 192 -16.94 22.37 3.91
N GLU A 193 -18.08 22.17 3.23
CA GLU A 193 -19.38 22.71 3.66
C GLU A 193 -20.22 21.71 4.48
N GLY A 194 -19.78 20.44 4.53
CA GLY A 194 -20.46 19.35 5.24
C GLY A 194 -20.35 19.50 6.76
N ILE A 195 -21.17 20.36 7.36
CA ILE A 195 -21.24 20.47 8.83
C ILE A 195 -21.79 19.15 9.39
N GLY A 196 -21.10 18.61 10.41
CA GLY A 196 -21.39 17.31 11.01
C GLY A 196 -20.63 16.15 10.39
N ASP A 197 -19.91 16.34 9.28
CA ASP A 197 -18.96 15.36 8.76
C ASP A 197 -17.74 15.23 9.68
N ASP A 198 -17.04 14.10 9.61
CA ASP A 198 -15.80 13.89 10.36
C ASP A 198 -14.58 14.37 9.57
N MET A 199 -13.72 15.11 10.26
CA MET A 199 -12.39 15.48 9.79
C MET A 199 -11.36 14.55 10.43
N HIS A 200 -10.59 13.81 9.63
CA HIS A 200 -9.49 12.97 10.08
C HIS A 200 -8.17 13.62 9.69
N LEU A 201 -7.34 13.93 10.67
CA LEU A 201 -6.00 14.47 10.48
C LEU A 201 -4.99 13.35 10.61
N THR A 202 -4.29 12.99 9.54
CA THR A 202 -3.19 12.04 9.64
C THR A 202 -1.90 12.77 10.02
N HIS A 203 -1.22 12.31 11.07
CA HIS A 203 0.03 12.87 11.57
C HIS A 203 1.26 12.18 10.99
N THR A 204 1.05 10.99 10.43
CA THR A 204 2.01 10.27 9.59
C THR A 204 1.33 9.89 8.29
N TYR A 205 2.10 9.68 7.24
CA TYR A 205 1.62 9.22 5.95
C TYR A 205 2.16 7.83 5.64
N HIS A 206 3.44 7.75 5.39
CA HIS A 206 4.13 6.48 5.29
C HIS A 206 5.01 6.29 6.53
N PHE A 207 4.73 5.26 7.29
CA PHE A 207 5.56 4.76 8.38
C PHE A 207 5.89 3.29 8.09
N ARG A 208 6.68 2.66 8.95
CA ARG A 208 6.84 1.21 8.90
C ARG A 208 5.47 0.53 8.91
N PRO A 209 5.25 -0.52 8.12
CA PRO A 209 3.94 -1.17 8.05
C PRO A 209 3.58 -1.91 9.34
N SER A 210 2.30 -2.29 9.46
CA SER A 210 1.88 -3.19 10.54
C SER A 210 2.55 -4.56 10.40
N ILE A 211 2.57 -5.11 9.18
CA ILE A 211 3.23 -6.38 8.87
C ILE A 211 4.19 -6.15 7.70
N LEU A 212 5.50 -6.30 7.94
CA LEU A 212 6.51 -6.28 6.89
C LEU A 212 6.89 -7.71 6.49
N ILE A 213 6.83 -8.01 5.19
CA ILE A 213 7.29 -9.25 4.55
C ILE A 213 8.44 -8.88 3.61
N TYR A 214 9.69 -9.01 4.04
CA TYR A 214 10.86 -8.60 3.26
C TYR A 214 11.77 -9.78 2.95
N GLU A 215 12.08 -9.99 1.66
CA GLU A 215 12.90 -11.13 1.21
C GLU A 215 12.49 -12.46 1.85
N ALA A 216 11.19 -12.64 2.06
CA ALA A 216 10.62 -13.84 2.65
C ALA A 216 9.99 -14.72 1.55
N GLU A 217 9.97 -16.02 1.78
CA GLU A 217 9.42 -17.00 0.85
C GLU A 217 8.28 -17.79 1.51
N ASN A 218 7.17 -17.96 0.78
CA ASN A 218 5.99 -18.72 1.19
C ASN A 218 5.40 -18.23 2.54
N THR A 219 4.86 -17.02 2.52
CA THR A 219 4.22 -16.39 3.68
C THR A 219 2.71 -16.43 3.56
N ALA A 220 2.01 -16.88 4.61
CA ALA A 220 0.55 -16.88 4.66
C ALA A 220 0.03 -16.00 5.81
N LEU A 221 -0.92 -15.10 5.48
CA LEU A 221 -1.71 -14.33 6.44
C LEU A 221 -3.17 -14.80 6.31
N GLU A 222 -3.67 -15.54 7.32
CA GLU A 222 -5.00 -16.15 7.27
C GLU A 222 -5.91 -15.60 8.38
N ASN A 223 -7.06 -15.06 8.02
CA ASN A 223 -8.01 -14.49 8.98
C ASN A 223 -7.35 -13.46 9.94
N ILE A 224 -6.50 -12.60 9.41
CA ILE A 224 -5.91 -11.47 10.14
C ILE A 224 -6.84 -10.26 9.97
N CYS A 225 -7.10 -9.53 11.05
CA CYS A 225 -7.81 -8.26 11.01
C CYS A 225 -6.93 -7.13 11.53
N ILE A 226 -6.61 -6.15 10.68
CA ILE A 226 -5.88 -4.93 11.04
C ILE A 226 -6.89 -3.80 11.14
N HIS A 227 -7.11 -3.30 12.36
CA HIS A 227 -8.09 -2.24 12.63
C HIS A 227 -7.52 -0.84 12.48
N SER A 228 -6.25 -0.64 12.81
CA SER A 228 -5.60 0.66 12.60
C SER A 228 -4.08 0.51 12.55
N HIS A 229 -3.43 1.41 11.78
CA HIS A 229 -1.98 1.55 11.76
C HIS A 229 -1.55 2.95 11.32
N CYS A 230 -0.36 3.38 11.77
CA CYS A 230 0.21 4.70 11.46
C CYS A 230 0.84 4.83 10.08
N GLY A 231 0.99 3.74 9.35
CA GLY A 231 1.44 3.66 7.96
C GLY A 231 0.54 2.72 7.17
N MET A 232 1.13 1.81 6.43
CA MET A 232 0.45 0.77 5.65
C MET A 232 0.08 -0.44 6.53
N GLY A 233 -0.91 -1.22 6.11
CA GLY A 233 -1.28 -2.46 6.80
C GLY A 233 -0.24 -3.56 6.56
N VAL A 234 -0.14 -4.08 5.35
CA VAL A 234 0.81 -5.13 4.97
C VAL A 234 1.70 -4.62 3.84
N VAL A 235 3.00 -4.76 3.98
CA VAL A 235 3.97 -4.50 2.90
C VAL A 235 4.76 -5.76 2.59
N GLY A 236 4.72 -6.19 1.33
CA GLY A 236 5.63 -7.17 0.75
C GLY A 236 6.71 -6.44 -0.05
N HIS A 237 7.99 -6.72 0.20
CA HIS A 237 9.07 -6.19 -0.59
C HIS A 237 10.09 -7.29 -0.87
N ARG A 238 10.37 -7.56 -2.15
CA ARG A 238 11.27 -8.63 -2.61
C ARG A 238 10.91 -10.01 -2.02
N ALA A 239 9.64 -10.23 -1.74
CA ALA A 239 9.13 -11.47 -1.17
C ALA A 239 8.51 -12.35 -2.27
N LYS A 240 8.43 -13.65 -2.00
CA LYS A 240 7.98 -14.63 -2.98
C LYS A 240 6.90 -15.54 -2.40
N ASP A 241 5.87 -15.80 -3.20
CA ASP A 241 4.74 -16.67 -2.85
C ASP A 241 4.02 -16.24 -1.56
N ILE A 242 3.10 -15.27 -1.69
CA ILE A 242 2.37 -14.69 -0.58
C ILE A 242 0.88 -15.01 -0.71
N LEU A 243 0.30 -15.58 0.35
CA LEU A 243 -1.13 -15.82 0.48
C LEU A 243 -1.75 -14.89 1.52
N LEU A 244 -2.75 -14.12 1.12
CA LEU A 244 -3.62 -13.32 1.99
C LEU A 244 -5.03 -13.91 1.92
N LYS A 245 -5.40 -14.71 2.91
CA LYS A 245 -6.70 -15.38 2.96
C LYS A 245 -7.56 -14.84 4.09
N GLY A 246 -8.69 -14.23 3.73
CA GLY A 246 -9.58 -13.63 4.72
C GLY A 246 -8.94 -12.47 5.50
N LEU A 247 -7.90 -11.83 4.94
CA LEU A 247 -7.30 -10.62 5.52
C LEU A 247 -8.34 -9.50 5.53
N LYS A 248 -8.48 -8.82 6.66
CA LYS A 248 -9.31 -7.63 6.81
C LYS A 248 -8.47 -6.45 7.22
N VAL A 249 -8.54 -5.34 6.48
CA VAL A 249 -8.03 -4.05 6.91
C VAL A 249 -9.23 -3.12 6.97
N VAL A 250 -9.82 -3.02 8.17
CA VAL A 250 -11.10 -2.37 8.40
C VAL A 250 -11.07 -1.58 9.71
N PRO A 251 -11.77 -0.44 9.82
CA PRO A 251 -11.78 0.35 11.04
C PRO A 251 -12.25 -0.44 12.28
N SER A 252 -11.78 -0.03 13.46
CA SER A 252 -12.36 -0.46 14.73
C SER A 252 -13.81 0.00 14.83
N VAL A 253 -14.61 -0.67 15.65
CA VAL A 253 -16.01 -0.30 15.90
C VAL A 253 -16.11 1.17 16.35
N GLY A 254 -16.92 1.95 15.66
CA GLY A 254 -17.10 3.38 15.92
C GLY A 254 -16.08 4.31 15.26
N GLU A 255 -15.07 3.76 14.58
CA GLU A 255 -14.11 4.51 13.79
C GLU A 255 -14.47 4.45 12.29
N ALA A 256 -13.95 5.41 11.52
CA ALA A 256 -14.11 5.45 10.07
C ALA A 256 -12.82 5.16 9.31
N MET A 257 -11.67 5.25 9.97
CA MET A 257 -10.36 5.08 9.36
C MET A 257 -9.62 3.86 9.93
N SER A 258 -9.04 3.05 9.04
CA SER A 258 -8.16 1.94 9.38
C SER A 258 -6.68 2.38 9.30
N THR A 259 -5.98 2.15 8.21
CA THR A 259 -4.59 2.56 8.04
C THR A 259 -4.46 3.98 7.51
N ASN A 260 -3.38 4.70 7.87
CA ASN A 260 -3.16 6.07 7.42
C ASN A 260 -2.88 6.17 5.91
N THR A 261 -2.46 5.10 5.28
CA THR A 261 -2.19 5.00 3.85
C THR A 261 -2.71 3.64 3.33
N ASP A 262 -1.99 2.93 2.48
CA ASP A 262 -2.49 1.72 1.84
C ASP A 262 -2.87 0.62 2.83
N ALA A 263 -3.91 -0.15 2.50
CA ALA A 263 -4.19 -1.36 3.26
C ALA A 263 -3.12 -2.43 3.00
N THR A 264 -2.67 -2.58 1.75
CA THR A 264 -1.57 -3.48 1.37
C THR A 264 -0.74 -2.91 0.22
N HIS A 265 0.57 -3.22 0.18
CA HIS A 265 1.48 -2.74 -0.84
C HIS A 265 2.58 -3.76 -1.13
N PHE A 266 2.78 -4.10 -2.41
CA PHE A 266 3.73 -5.13 -2.81
C PHE A 266 4.70 -4.60 -3.87
N VAL A 267 5.99 -4.60 -3.52
CA VAL A 267 7.07 -4.04 -4.34
C VAL A 267 8.06 -5.13 -4.70
N SER A 268 8.35 -5.28 -5.99
CA SER A 268 9.37 -6.22 -6.50
C SER A 268 9.26 -7.62 -5.89
N CYS A 269 8.03 -8.11 -5.73
CA CYS A 269 7.75 -9.48 -5.25
C CYS A 269 7.84 -10.47 -6.42
N ALA A 270 7.85 -11.78 -6.12
CA ALA A 270 7.90 -12.84 -7.12
C ALA A 270 6.89 -13.96 -6.82
N GLY A 271 6.78 -14.93 -7.75
CA GLY A 271 5.89 -16.07 -7.60
C GLY A 271 4.41 -15.68 -7.62
N LEU A 272 3.60 -16.28 -6.74
CA LEU A 272 2.16 -16.01 -6.66
C LEU A 272 1.86 -15.05 -5.49
N LEU A 273 1.24 -13.93 -5.80
CA LEU A 273 0.58 -13.06 -4.82
C LEU A 273 -0.94 -13.30 -4.91
N ARG A 274 -1.51 -13.93 -3.89
CA ARG A 274 -2.93 -14.30 -3.88
C ARG A 274 -3.69 -13.64 -2.75
N PHE A 275 -4.75 -12.93 -3.10
CA PHE A 275 -5.79 -12.44 -2.20
C PHE A 275 -7.03 -13.33 -2.37
N GLU A 276 -7.54 -13.87 -1.27
CA GLU A 276 -8.72 -14.72 -1.26
C GLU A 276 -9.68 -14.30 -0.17
N GLY A 277 -10.86 -13.78 -0.54
CA GLY A 277 -11.90 -13.39 0.40
C GLY A 277 -11.49 -12.28 1.37
N CYS A 278 -10.64 -11.34 0.95
CA CYS A 278 -10.16 -10.22 1.77
C CYS A 278 -11.20 -9.09 1.84
N HIS A 279 -11.12 -8.26 2.90
CA HIS A 279 -11.99 -7.11 3.09
C HIS A 279 -11.18 -5.85 3.42
N PHE A 280 -11.37 -4.79 2.63
CA PHE A 280 -10.69 -3.50 2.77
C PHE A 280 -11.70 -2.37 2.95
N GLU A 281 -11.55 -1.57 4.03
CA GLU A 281 -12.44 -0.45 4.33
C GLU A 281 -11.68 0.66 5.08
N GLY A 282 -11.95 1.92 4.72
CA GLY A 282 -11.54 3.08 5.51
C GLY A 282 -10.05 3.38 5.55
N HIS A 283 -9.23 2.83 4.66
CA HIS A 283 -7.81 3.17 4.58
C HIS A 283 -7.59 4.50 3.84
N GLY A 284 -6.45 5.14 4.11
CA GLY A 284 -6.18 6.50 3.62
C GLY A 284 -5.67 6.59 2.18
N ASP A 285 -5.35 5.47 1.51
CA ASP A 285 -4.91 5.40 0.11
C ASP A 285 -5.43 4.14 -0.59
N ASP A 286 -4.59 3.35 -1.29
CA ASP A 286 -5.02 2.18 -2.06
C ASP A 286 -5.31 0.95 -1.17
N ALA A 287 -6.26 0.09 -1.57
CA ALA A 287 -6.42 -1.19 -0.88
C ALA A 287 -5.27 -2.15 -1.21
N THR A 288 -4.80 -2.15 -2.46
CA THR A 288 -3.53 -2.78 -2.83
C THR A 288 -2.87 -2.05 -3.98
N ASN A 289 -1.53 -1.93 -3.91
CA ASN A 289 -0.67 -1.51 -5.01
C ASN A 289 0.38 -2.59 -5.25
N VAL A 290 0.53 -3.04 -6.51
CA VAL A 290 1.47 -4.11 -6.88
C VAL A 290 2.34 -3.62 -8.03
N HIS A 291 3.64 -3.47 -7.77
CA HIS A 291 4.57 -2.90 -8.76
C HIS A 291 6.02 -3.35 -8.53
N THR A 292 6.90 -3.04 -9.48
CA THR A 292 8.34 -2.92 -9.31
C THR A 292 8.76 -1.48 -9.48
N TYR A 293 10.02 -1.12 -9.16
CA TYR A 293 10.51 0.24 -9.39
C TYR A 293 11.20 0.40 -10.74
N TYR A 294 11.03 1.58 -11.35
CA TYR A 294 11.86 2.06 -12.43
C TYR A 294 13.14 2.69 -11.89
N HIS A 295 14.29 2.15 -12.28
CA HIS A 295 15.60 2.73 -11.94
C HIS A 295 16.06 3.67 -13.06
N SER A 296 16.27 4.94 -12.76
CA SER A 296 16.73 5.94 -13.72
C SER A 296 18.20 5.74 -14.04
N ILE A 297 18.54 5.49 -15.29
CA ILE A 297 19.94 5.40 -15.75
C ILE A 297 20.54 6.79 -15.75
N ILE A 298 21.59 7.02 -14.95
CA ILE A 298 22.29 8.32 -14.87
C ILE A 298 23.62 8.31 -15.61
N LYS A 299 24.17 7.15 -15.89
CA LYS A 299 25.43 6.97 -16.65
C LYS A 299 25.46 5.59 -17.26
N ALA A 300 25.91 5.47 -18.50
CA ALA A 300 26.17 4.18 -19.11
C ALA A 300 27.41 4.20 -20.00
N LYS A 301 28.07 3.05 -20.12
CA LYS A 301 29.18 2.81 -21.04
C LYS A 301 29.16 1.35 -21.45
N LYS A 302 28.91 1.10 -22.73
CA LYS A 302 28.71 -0.25 -23.27
C LYS A 302 27.61 -1.01 -22.52
N ASN A 303 27.97 -2.07 -21.82
CA ASN A 303 27.07 -2.92 -21.05
C ASN A 303 27.05 -2.62 -19.55
N THR A 304 27.68 -1.54 -19.10
CA THR A 304 27.69 -1.12 -17.69
C THR A 304 26.90 0.16 -17.53
N CYS A 305 26.06 0.24 -16.52
CA CYS A 305 25.36 1.48 -16.17
C CYS A 305 25.29 1.71 -14.66
N THR A 306 25.18 2.98 -14.30
CA THR A 306 24.81 3.40 -12.94
C THR A 306 23.38 3.91 -12.98
N ALA A 307 22.53 3.38 -12.12
CA ALA A 307 21.14 3.81 -12.01
C ALA A 307 20.80 4.26 -10.58
N LEU A 308 19.90 5.22 -10.47
CA LEU A 308 19.30 5.61 -9.19
C LEU A 308 18.27 4.53 -8.78
N VAL A 309 18.41 4.06 -7.54
CA VAL A 309 17.55 3.04 -6.96
C VAL A 309 16.42 3.65 -6.12
N LYS A 310 16.46 4.95 -5.93
CA LYS A 310 15.49 5.68 -5.12
C LYS A 310 14.30 6.12 -5.96
N ALA A 311 13.11 5.68 -5.60
CA ALA A 311 11.87 6.33 -6.06
C ALA A 311 11.77 7.76 -5.46
N PRO A 312 11.08 8.71 -6.11
CA PRO A 312 10.90 10.06 -5.61
C PRO A 312 10.31 10.14 -4.19
N THR A 313 9.53 9.14 -3.79
CA THR A 313 8.85 9.03 -2.50
C THR A 313 9.58 8.21 -1.45
N GLY A 314 10.76 7.65 -1.75
CA GLY A 314 11.48 6.73 -0.88
C GLY A 314 11.07 5.26 -1.09
N THR A 315 11.51 4.39 -0.17
CA THR A 315 11.17 2.96 -0.19
C THR A 315 10.24 2.62 0.98
N HIS A 316 9.20 1.84 0.74
CA HIS A 316 8.18 1.52 1.74
C HIS A 316 8.68 0.63 2.89
N SER A 317 9.77 -0.10 2.68
CA SER A 317 10.40 -0.95 3.70
C SER A 317 11.71 -0.38 4.25
N GLN A 318 12.11 0.81 3.84
CA GLN A 318 13.43 1.42 4.14
C GLN A 318 14.61 0.55 3.68
N LYS A 319 14.41 -0.29 2.67
CA LYS A 319 15.46 -1.11 2.05
C LYS A 319 15.66 -0.67 0.61
N LEU A 320 16.89 -0.73 0.14
CA LEU A 320 17.18 -0.46 -1.27
C LEU A 320 16.64 -1.60 -2.13
N ASP A 321 15.92 -1.22 -3.19
CA ASP A 321 15.41 -2.14 -4.20
C ASP A 321 16.37 -2.19 -5.40
N TYR A 322 17.53 -2.80 -5.24
CA TYR A 322 18.47 -3.03 -6.33
C TYR A 322 18.27 -4.42 -6.95
N PHE A 323 18.68 -4.59 -8.20
CA PHE A 323 18.61 -5.88 -8.90
C PHE A 323 19.77 -6.76 -8.48
N ASP A 324 19.52 -8.07 -8.37
CA ASP A 324 20.55 -9.06 -8.11
C ASP A 324 21.19 -9.59 -9.39
N ALA A 325 22.41 -10.13 -9.28
CA ALA A 325 23.02 -10.87 -10.37
C ALA A 325 22.15 -12.08 -10.71
N GLY A 326 21.79 -12.20 -11.99
CA GLY A 326 20.87 -13.22 -12.48
C GLY A 326 19.46 -12.70 -12.78
N ASP A 327 19.06 -11.55 -12.25
CA ASP A 327 17.77 -10.94 -12.55
C ASP A 327 17.65 -10.57 -14.03
N THR A 328 16.41 -10.60 -14.51
CA THR A 328 16.04 -10.15 -15.85
C THR A 328 15.44 -8.76 -15.76
N VAL A 329 16.04 -7.80 -16.46
CA VAL A 329 15.58 -6.42 -16.47
C VAL A 329 15.16 -5.97 -17.85
N GLU A 330 14.13 -5.14 -17.92
CA GLU A 330 13.70 -4.48 -19.14
C GLU A 330 14.22 -3.05 -19.21
N LEU A 331 14.68 -2.67 -20.38
CA LEU A 331 14.94 -1.29 -20.76
C LEU A 331 13.62 -0.67 -21.21
N VAL A 332 13.15 0.33 -20.50
CA VAL A 332 11.83 0.95 -20.67
C VAL A 332 11.97 2.40 -21.08
N GLY A 333 11.33 2.81 -22.16
CA GLY A 333 11.38 4.20 -22.64
C GLY A 333 10.69 5.16 -21.66
N ILE A 334 11.37 6.23 -21.21
CA ILE A 334 10.77 7.22 -20.29
C ILE A 334 9.56 7.91 -20.90
N LYS A 335 9.55 8.14 -22.21
CA LYS A 335 8.49 8.88 -22.91
C LYS A 335 7.15 8.17 -22.90
N ASN A 336 7.15 6.83 -23.02
CA ASN A 336 5.93 6.04 -23.26
C ASN A 336 5.80 4.80 -22.39
N LEU A 337 6.75 4.53 -21.52
CA LEU A 337 6.85 3.37 -20.63
C LEU A 337 6.76 2.01 -21.36
N ALA A 338 7.02 2.00 -22.65
CA ALA A 338 7.07 0.76 -23.41
C ALA A 338 8.42 0.07 -23.25
N SER A 339 8.40 -1.26 -23.10
CA SER A 339 9.60 -2.09 -23.10
C SER A 339 10.27 -2.07 -24.47
N VAL A 340 11.58 -1.90 -24.49
CA VAL A 340 12.41 -1.80 -25.70
C VAL A 340 13.28 -3.03 -25.88
N LYS A 341 13.91 -3.47 -24.80
CA LYS A 341 14.87 -4.60 -24.82
C LYS A 341 14.99 -5.20 -23.42
N THR A 342 15.25 -6.49 -23.37
CA THR A 342 15.49 -7.24 -22.15
C THR A 342 16.98 -7.54 -21.99
N TYR A 343 17.47 -7.49 -20.76
CA TYR A 343 18.84 -7.83 -20.39
C TYR A 343 18.84 -8.74 -19.16
N ARG A 344 19.93 -9.48 -19.00
CA ARG A 344 20.26 -10.17 -17.76
C ARG A 344 21.31 -9.38 -16.97
N VAL A 345 21.11 -9.21 -15.68
CA VAL A 345 22.10 -8.60 -14.79
C VAL A 345 23.22 -9.62 -14.52
N LEU A 346 24.44 -9.28 -14.89
CA LEU A 346 25.62 -10.11 -14.64
C LEU A 346 26.27 -9.78 -13.30
N GLU A 347 26.30 -8.49 -12.94
CA GLU A 347 26.84 -8.01 -11.67
C GLU A 347 26.00 -6.83 -11.17
N SER A 348 25.89 -6.75 -9.85
CA SER A 348 25.20 -5.67 -9.12
C SER A 348 26.12 -5.16 -8.00
N ARG A 349 26.33 -3.83 -7.96
CA ARG A 349 27.21 -3.18 -7.00
C ARG A 349 26.48 -1.99 -6.36
N PRO A 350 25.67 -2.26 -5.29
CA PRO A 350 24.87 -1.22 -4.65
C PRO A 350 25.72 -0.26 -3.80
N ASP A 351 25.41 1.04 -3.92
CA ASP A 351 25.89 2.10 -3.04
C ASP A 351 24.71 2.61 -2.20
N PHE A 352 24.54 2.03 -1.03
CA PHE A 352 23.42 2.31 -0.12
C PHE A 352 23.38 3.78 0.31
N LYS A 353 24.54 4.40 0.48
CA LYS A 353 24.62 5.79 0.91
C LYS A 353 24.20 6.77 -0.18
N ALA A 354 24.58 6.49 -1.42
CA ALA A 354 24.23 7.32 -2.57
C ALA A 354 22.88 6.92 -3.21
N MET A 355 22.21 5.90 -2.70
CA MET A 355 20.95 5.39 -3.22
C MET A 355 21.03 5.08 -4.72
N ARG A 356 22.09 4.40 -5.15
CA ARG A 356 22.34 4.00 -6.54
C ARG A 356 22.98 2.62 -6.62
N CYS A 357 22.91 2.03 -7.81
CA CYS A 357 23.60 0.78 -8.09
C CYS A 357 24.32 0.84 -9.44
N GLU A 358 25.50 0.25 -9.52
CA GLU A 358 26.17 -0.02 -10.80
C GLU A 358 25.82 -1.45 -11.24
N TYR A 359 25.29 -1.57 -12.44
CA TYR A 359 24.92 -2.85 -13.06
C TYR A 359 25.81 -3.16 -14.26
N VAL A 360 26.22 -4.43 -14.38
CA VAL A 360 26.79 -4.99 -15.60
C VAL A 360 25.74 -5.90 -16.24
N LEU A 361 25.40 -5.64 -17.50
CA LEU A 361 24.37 -6.35 -18.25
C LEU A 361 24.97 -7.28 -19.31
N ASP A 362 24.20 -8.25 -19.79
CA ASP A 362 24.63 -9.21 -20.81
C ASP A 362 24.64 -8.64 -22.25
N GLY A 363 24.37 -7.35 -22.40
CA GLY A 363 24.35 -6.68 -23.70
C GLY A 363 24.59 -5.17 -23.63
N GLU A 364 24.96 -4.56 -24.74
CA GLU A 364 25.20 -3.13 -24.79
C GLU A 364 23.91 -2.31 -24.72
N LEU A 365 23.97 -1.23 -23.93
CA LEU A 365 22.93 -0.22 -23.79
C LEU A 365 22.97 0.76 -24.98
N PRO A 366 21.84 1.38 -25.35
CA PRO A 366 21.82 2.41 -26.39
C PRO A 366 22.61 3.66 -25.97
N GLY A 367 23.11 4.41 -26.95
CA GLY A 367 23.98 5.57 -26.73
C GLY A 367 23.34 6.74 -25.95
N LYS A 368 22.00 6.84 -25.93
CA LYS A 368 21.21 7.80 -25.11
C LYS A 368 20.49 7.05 -23.99
N SER A 369 21.25 6.41 -23.14
CA SER A 369 20.71 5.56 -22.08
C SER A 369 19.91 6.31 -21.00
N ASP A 370 20.13 7.61 -20.82
CA ASP A 370 19.35 8.51 -19.96
C ASP A 370 17.90 8.74 -20.42
N ALA A 371 17.55 8.31 -21.63
CA ALA A 371 16.16 8.27 -22.14
C ALA A 371 15.38 7.04 -21.66
N TYR A 372 15.98 6.18 -20.82
CA TYR A 372 15.40 4.92 -20.40
C TYR A 372 15.47 4.71 -18.90
N PHE A 373 14.50 3.93 -18.41
CA PHE A 373 14.55 3.25 -17.13
C PHE A 373 15.03 1.81 -17.30
N LEU A 374 15.49 1.21 -16.22
CA LEU A 374 15.56 -0.23 -16.03
C LEU A 374 14.47 -0.67 -15.05
N ALA A 375 13.81 -1.79 -15.33
CA ALA A 375 12.80 -2.39 -14.46
C ALA A 375 13.05 -3.89 -14.33
N ASP A 376 13.03 -4.41 -13.10
CA ASP A 376 13.16 -5.84 -12.86
C ASP A 376 11.86 -6.57 -13.22
N VAL A 377 11.93 -7.51 -14.16
CA VAL A 377 10.80 -8.33 -14.58
C VAL A 377 10.89 -9.78 -14.07
N SER A 378 11.96 -10.13 -13.36
CA SER A 378 12.05 -11.40 -12.61
C SER A 378 11.43 -11.28 -11.22
N GLN A 379 11.32 -10.07 -10.68
CA GLN A 379 10.68 -9.74 -9.41
C GLN A 379 9.29 -9.11 -9.67
N MET A 380 8.44 -9.85 -10.38
CA MET A 380 7.04 -9.50 -10.64
C MET A 380 6.14 -10.67 -10.27
N PRO A 381 5.17 -10.49 -9.36
CA PRO A 381 4.28 -11.59 -9.00
C PRO A 381 3.20 -11.77 -10.05
N ARG A 382 2.79 -13.00 -10.30
CA ARG A 382 1.45 -13.28 -10.78
C ARG A 382 0.46 -12.88 -9.70
N LEU A 383 -0.56 -12.10 -10.05
CA LEU A 383 -1.55 -11.60 -9.10
C LEU A 383 -2.89 -12.32 -9.26
N GLU A 384 -3.41 -12.85 -8.17
CA GLU A 384 -4.80 -13.32 -8.08
C GLU A 384 -5.54 -12.56 -6.97
N PHE A 385 -6.56 -11.78 -7.33
CA PHE A 385 -7.42 -11.04 -6.42
C PHE A 385 -8.85 -11.57 -6.56
N VAL A 386 -9.24 -12.48 -5.66
CA VAL A 386 -10.43 -13.33 -5.84
C VAL A 386 -11.39 -13.24 -4.66
N GLY A 387 -12.67 -12.98 -4.95
CA GLY A 387 -13.75 -12.97 -3.96
C GLY A 387 -13.57 -11.91 -2.88
N CYS A 388 -12.88 -10.82 -3.16
CA CYS A 388 -12.57 -9.77 -2.21
C CYS A 388 -13.65 -8.68 -2.19
N TYR A 389 -13.73 -7.97 -1.07
CA TYR A 389 -14.63 -6.83 -0.88
C TYR A 389 -13.86 -5.59 -0.48
N SER A 390 -14.17 -4.45 -1.11
CA SER A 390 -13.53 -3.17 -0.79
C SER A 390 -14.54 -2.03 -0.86
N ARG A 391 -14.56 -1.15 0.16
CA ARG A 391 -15.51 -0.04 0.19
C ARG A 391 -15.02 1.18 0.96
N GLY A 392 -15.63 2.35 0.64
CA GLY A 392 -15.64 3.55 1.48
C GLY A 392 -14.29 4.20 1.76
N HIS A 393 -13.24 3.80 1.05
CA HIS A 393 -11.89 4.35 1.21
C HIS A 393 -11.57 5.41 0.15
N ARG A 394 -10.42 6.03 0.27
CA ARG A 394 -10.10 7.23 -0.50
C ARG A 394 -9.66 6.95 -1.94
N SER A 395 -8.78 6.01 -2.20
CA SER A 395 -8.09 5.89 -3.49
C SER A 395 -8.59 4.69 -4.31
N ARG A 396 -7.70 3.91 -4.88
CA ARG A 396 -8.02 2.76 -5.73
C ARG A 396 -8.14 1.49 -4.90
N SER A 397 -9.02 0.56 -5.28
CA SER A 397 -9.05 -0.75 -4.60
C SER A 397 -7.93 -1.66 -5.11
N VAL A 398 -7.73 -1.70 -6.42
CA VAL A 398 -6.66 -2.54 -6.98
C VAL A 398 -5.88 -1.70 -7.98
N LEU A 399 -4.61 -1.44 -7.65
CA LEU A 399 -3.66 -0.78 -8.55
C LEU A 399 -2.62 -1.80 -8.99
N VAL A 400 -2.59 -2.07 -10.29
CA VAL A 400 -1.80 -3.16 -10.88
C VAL A 400 -0.76 -2.63 -11.85
N LYS A 401 0.48 -3.00 -11.61
CA LYS A 401 1.65 -2.75 -12.46
C LYS A 401 2.50 -4.03 -12.54
N THR A 402 1.84 -5.16 -12.82
CA THR A 402 2.45 -6.49 -12.96
C THR A 402 1.79 -7.26 -14.11
N ARG A 403 2.21 -8.49 -14.36
CA ARG A 403 1.73 -9.35 -15.43
C ARG A 403 1.03 -10.61 -14.90
N ASP A 404 0.26 -11.29 -15.75
CA ASP A 404 -0.52 -12.48 -15.42
C ASP A 404 -1.46 -12.24 -14.21
N VAL A 405 -2.46 -11.39 -14.45
CA VAL A 405 -3.36 -10.86 -13.42
C VAL A 405 -4.77 -11.41 -13.56
N LEU A 406 -5.35 -11.88 -12.47
CA LEU A 406 -6.76 -12.25 -12.34
C LEU A 406 -7.43 -11.44 -11.24
N ILE A 407 -8.47 -10.66 -11.60
CA ILE A 407 -9.36 -9.97 -10.65
C ILE A 407 -10.76 -10.55 -10.86
N GLU A 408 -11.22 -11.37 -9.92
CA GLU A 408 -12.40 -12.21 -10.14
C GLU A 408 -13.36 -12.22 -8.95
N ASN A 409 -14.68 -12.11 -9.27
CA ASN A 409 -15.77 -12.25 -8.30
C ASN A 409 -15.66 -11.34 -7.07
N CYS A 410 -15.15 -10.12 -7.28
CA CYS A 410 -14.96 -9.11 -6.25
C CYS A 410 -16.10 -8.08 -6.23
N ALA A 411 -16.29 -7.43 -5.08
CA ALA A 411 -17.19 -6.30 -4.96
C ALA A 411 -16.42 -5.04 -4.51
N PHE A 412 -16.64 -3.94 -5.25
CA PHE A 412 -16.05 -2.63 -5.00
C PHE A 412 -17.18 -1.60 -4.86
N GLU A 413 -17.27 -0.94 -3.70
CA GLU A 413 -18.44 -0.10 -3.38
C GLU A 413 -18.03 1.26 -2.79
N ASP A 414 -18.66 2.33 -3.25
CA ASP A 414 -18.58 3.67 -2.66
C ASP A 414 -17.14 4.20 -2.51
N ILE A 415 -16.31 4.01 -3.52
CA ILE A 415 -14.90 4.42 -3.51
C ILE A 415 -14.75 5.76 -4.20
N ASP A 416 -14.03 6.70 -3.55
CA ASP A 416 -13.81 8.06 -4.07
C ASP A 416 -12.93 8.08 -5.33
N CYS A 417 -12.03 7.12 -5.53
CA CYS A 417 -11.18 6.97 -6.71
C CYS A 417 -10.38 8.23 -7.05
N ALA A 418 -9.82 8.91 -6.07
CA ALA A 418 -9.17 10.22 -6.21
C ALA A 418 -8.14 10.31 -7.35
N TRP A 419 -7.58 9.17 -7.80
CA TRP A 419 -6.53 9.09 -8.81
C TRP A 419 -6.78 8.02 -9.88
N GLY A 420 -8.02 7.76 -10.23
CA GLY A 420 -8.33 6.80 -11.27
C GLY A 420 -9.68 6.13 -11.12
N ALA A 421 -9.71 4.86 -10.80
CA ALA A 421 -10.92 4.05 -10.73
C ALA A 421 -10.84 3.02 -9.58
N ALA A 422 -11.92 2.30 -9.32
CA ALA A 422 -11.91 1.21 -8.37
C ALA A 422 -10.85 0.16 -8.71
N VAL A 423 -10.70 -0.17 -10.01
CA VAL A 423 -9.64 -1.04 -10.54
C VAL A 423 -8.81 -0.26 -11.54
N CYS A 424 -7.51 -0.13 -11.29
CA CYS A 424 -6.55 0.55 -12.14
C CYS A 424 -5.46 -0.41 -12.64
N ILE A 425 -5.29 -0.47 -13.95
CA ILE A 425 -4.15 -1.10 -14.62
C ILE A 425 -3.26 0.03 -15.12
N ALA A 426 -2.09 0.19 -14.53
CA ALA A 426 -1.26 1.36 -14.75
C ALA A 426 0.22 1.01 -14.96
N ALA A 427 0.98 1.99 -15.39
CA ALA A 427 2.42 2.12 -15.22
C ALA A 427 2.68 3.62 -15.02
N GLU A 428 3.38 4.00 -13.97
CA GLU A 428 3.45 5.39 -13.52
C GLU A 428 4.91 5.89 -13.52
N GLY A 429 5.27 6.63 -14.58
CA GLY A 429 6.62 7.17 -14.74
C GLY A 429 6.98 8.21 -13.68
N TRP A 430 6.02 9.03 -13.26
CA TRP A 430 6.21 10.03 -12.22
C TRP A 430 6.58 9.43 -10.86
N TRP A 431 5.90 8.32 -10.50
CA TRP A 431 6.15 7.61 -9.25
C TRP A 431 7.33 6.65 -9.34
N HIS A 432 7.87 6.42 -10.53
CA HIS A 432 8.84 5.37 -10.83
C HIS A 432 8.32 3.97 -10.50
N GLU A 433 7.04 3.75 -10.72
CA GLU A 433 6.37 2.48 -10.44
C GLU A 433 5.94 1.82 -11.76
N GLY A 434 6.43 0.63 -12.01
CA GLY A 434 6.22 -0.16 -13.23
C GLY A 434 6.00 -1.63 -12.89
N VAL A 435 5.82 -2.45 -13.84
CA VAL A 435 5.90 -2.28 -15.31
C VAL A 435 4.52 -2.14 -15.93
N THR A 436 4.50 -2.04 -17.28
CA THR A 436 3.24 -2.19 -18.05
C THR A 436 2.68 -3.59 -17.90
N ALA A 437 1.35 -3.67 -17.73
CA ALA A 437 0.65 -4.92 -17.50
C ALA A 437 0.46 -5.73 -18.79
N GLU A 438 0.49 -7.05 -18.65
CA GLU A 438 0.24 -8.01 -19.73
C GLU A 438 -0.54 -9.21 -19.20
N ASN A 439 -1.44 -9.79 -20.01
CA ASN A 439 -2.27 -10.94 -19.65
C ASN A 439 -3.16 -10.67 -18.42
N VAL A 440 -4.04 -9.69 -18.51
CA VAL A 440 -4.93 -9.27 -17.43
C VAL A 440 -6.36 -9.74 -17.71
N VAL A 441 -6.98 -10.39 -16.73
CA VAL A 441 -8.40 -10.80 -16.77
C VAL A 441 -9.13 -10.16 -15.60
N ILE A 442 -10.16 -9.36 -15.89
CA ILE A 442 -11.06 -8.74 -14.93
C ILE A 442 -12.47 -9.27 -15.20
N ARG A 443 -12.97 -10.18 -14.34
CA ARG A 443 -14.23 -10.85 -14.63
C ARG A 443 -15.14 -11.08 -13.42
N GLY A 444 -16.45 -11.05 -13.67
CA GLY A 444 -17.46 -11.40 -12.68
C GLY A 444 -17.52 -10.43 -11.49
N ASN A 445 -16.96 -9.23 -11.62
CA ASN A 445 -16.90 -8.26 -10.53
C ASN A 445 -18.14 -7.36 -10.51
N ARG A 446 -18.45 -6.83 -9.32
CA ARG A 446 -19.46 -5.82 -9.08
C ARG A 446 -18.80 -4.53 -8.61
N ILE A 447 -18.90 -3.45 -9.38
CA ILE A 447 -18.34 -2.12 -9.08
C ILE A 447 -19.51 -1.14 -9.02
N VAL A 448 -19.82 -0.58 -7.84
CA VAL A 448 -21.03 0.23 -7.64
C VAL A 448 -20.78 1.43 -6.76
N GLY A 449 -21.34 2.59 -7.13
CA GLY A 449 -21.21 3.83 -6.35
C GLY A 449 -19.80 4.43 -6.35
N CYS A 450 -18.87 3.88 -7.12
CA CYS A 450 -17.51 4.38 -7.25
C CYS A 450 -17.47 5.61 -8.18
N ALA A 451 -16.48 6.48 -7.99
CA ALA A 451 -16.28 7.64 -8.86
C ALA A 451 -15.84 7.24 -10.27
N SER A 452 -15.25 6.06 -10.47
CA SER A 452 -14.97 5.44 -11.77
C SER A 452 -14.84 3.92 -11.60
N GLY A 453 -15.12 3.15 -12.66
CA GLY A 453 -15.10 1.69 -12.60
C GLY A 453 -13.71 1.10 -12.83
N ILE A 454 -13.32 0.94 -14.09
CA ILE A 454 -12.02 0.39 -14.52
C ILE A 454 -11.27 1.45 -15.33
N HIS A 455 -10.02 1.68 -14.98
CA HIS A 455 -9.14 2.62 -15.68
C HIS A 455 -7.84 1.92 -16.09
N ILE A 456 -7.51 1.99 -17.39
CA ILE A 456 -6.30 1.41 -17.96
C ILE A 456 -5.55 2.50 -18.70
N ALA A 457 -4.35 2.84 -18.26
CA ALA A 457 -3.50 3.82 -18.93
C ALA A 457 -2.04 3.76 -18.44
N VAL A 458 -1.13 4.28 -19.25
CA VAL A 458 0.22 4.63 -18.80
C VAL A 458 0.29 6.11 -18.44
N ASP A 459 0.96 6.44 -17.32
CA ASP A 459 1.29 7.81 -16.95
C ASP A 459 2.71 8.14 -17.45
N ALA A 460 2.76 8.56 -18.70
CA ALA A 460 3.98 8.87 -19.43
C ALA A 460 3.86 10.23 -20.16
N PRO A 461 4.98 10.97 -20.38
CA PRO A 461 4.94 12.27 -21.03
C PRO A 461 4.39 12.26 -22.47
N GLU A 462 4.72 11.26 -23.24
CA GLU A 462 4.39 11.16 -24.68
C GLU A 462 4.02 9.70 -25.01
N PRO A 463 2.82 9.21 -24.63
CA PRO A 463 2.38 7.86 -24.95
C PRO A 463 2.03 7.78 -26.46
N ASP A 464 2.99 7.39 -27.29
CA ASP A 464 2.92 7.38 -28.74
C ASP A 464 2.51 6.00 -29.32
N ARG A 465 2.40 4.99 -28.47
CA ARG A 465 2.04 3.61 -28.84
C ARG A 465 1.48 2.84 -27.66
N PRO A 466 0.69 1.79 -27.91
CA PRO A 466 0.25 0.87 -26.86
C PRO A 466 1.41 0.25 -26.11
N ALA A 467 1.28 0.15 -24.79
CA ALA A 467 2.29 -0.41 -23.92
C ALA A 467 1.76 -1.53 -23.01
N HIS A 468 0.48 -1.48 -22.62
CA HIS A 468 -0.21 -2.63 -22.00
C HIS A 468 -0.60 -3.64 -23.07
N LYS A 469 -0.72 -4.95 -22.70
CA LYS A 469 -1.04 -6.02 -23.65
C LYS A 469 -2.05 -7.02 -23.10
N ASN A 470 -2.88 -7.57 -23.99
CA ASN A 470 -3.77 -8.71 -23.72
C ASN A 470 -4.64 -8.51 -22.49
N ILE A 471 -5.57 -7.53 -22.52
CA ILE A 471 -6.46 -7.23 -21.40
C ILE A 471 -7.89 -7.66 -21.76
N THR A 472 -8.48 -8.50 -20.92
CA THR A 472 -9.86 -8.97 -21.03
C THR A 472 -10.70 -8.48 -19.86
N ILE A 473 -11.83 -7.81 -20.15
CA ILE A 473 -12.81 -7.34 -19.18
C ILE A 473 -14.14 -7.97 -19.54
N GLU A 474 -14.64 -8.88 -18.69
CA GLU A 474 -15.81 -9.66 -19.06
C GLU A 474 -16.76 -9.95 -17.90
N ASN A 475 -18.06 -10.03 -18.20
CA ASN A 475 -19.09 -10.42 -17.23
C ASN A 475 -19.13 -9.55 -15.95
N ASN A 476 -18.69 -8.29 -16.00
CA ASN A 476 -18.74 -7.39 -14.86
C ASN A 476 -20.03 -6.56 -14.84
N ILE A 477 -20.44 -6.16 -13.64
CA ILE A 477 -21.50 -5.17 -13.42
C ILE A 477 -20.82 -3.92 -12.90
N ILE A 478 -20.83 -2.84 -13.69
CA ILE A 478 -20.22 -1.56 -13.32
C ILE A 478 -21.29 -0.48 -13.36
N ASP A 479 -21.63 0.04 -12.19
CA ASP A 479 -22.66 1.06 -11.98
C ASP A 479 -22.09 2.27 -11.22
N CYS A 480 -21.57 3.24 -11.98
CA CYS A 480 -20.89 4.43 -11.49
C CYS A 480 -21.60 5.71 -12.00
N PRO A 481 -22.85 5.99 -11.60
CA PRO A 481 -23.67 7.06 -12.20
C PRO A 481 -23.13 8.47 -12.00
N GLY A 482 -22.26 8.69 -11.02
CA GLY A 482 -21.52 9.93 -10.80
C GLY A 482 -20.17 10.00 -11.51
N GLY A 483 -19.75 8.89 -12.10
CA GLY A 483 -18.44 8.75 -12.74
C GLY A 483 -18.44 9.14 -14.22
N LYS A 484 -17.27 9.54 -14.71
CA LYS A 484 -17.10 9.91 -16.11
C LYS A 484 -17.23 8.69 -17.05
N HIS A 485 -16.58 7.59 -16.68
CA HIS A 485 -16.57 6.35 -17.45
C HIS A 485 -16.77 5.13 -16.55
N ALA A 486 -17.49 4.12 -17.06
CA ALA A 486 -17.50 2.80 -16.44
C ALA A 486 -16.19 2.05 -16.77
N ILE A 487 -15.74 2.15 -18.03
CA ILE A 487 -14.44 1.63 -18.49
C ILE A 487 -13.73 2.72 -19.30
N TYR A 488 -12.54 3.11 -18.86
CA TYR A 488 -11.59 3.89 -19.61
C TYR A 488 -10.38 3.03 -19.96
N ALA A 489 -10.03 2.92 -21.22
CA ALA A 489 -8.87 2.15 -21.68
C ALA A 489 -8.03 2.95 -22.68
N ARG A 490 -6.77 3.14 -22.37
CA ARG A 490 -5.80 3.80 -23.23
C ARG A 490 -4.48 3.02 -23.27
N ASP A 491 -3.82 3.07 -24.43
CA ASP A 491 -2.48 2.51 -24.64
C ASP A 491 -2.43 0.98 -24.49
N VAL A 492 -3.45 0.26 -25.05
CA VAL A 492 -3.56 -1.21 -24.96
C VAL A 492 -3.46 -1.85 -26.33
N ASP A 493 -2.63 -2.87 -26.48
CA ASP A 493 -2.61 -3.81 -27.60
C ASP A 493 -3.30 -5.13 -27.20
N GLY A 494 -4.43 -5.45 -27.84
CA GLY A 494 -5.25 -6.60 -27.49
C GLY A 494 -6.22 -6.33 -26.32
N LEU A 495 -7.25 -5.52 -26.55
CA LEU A 495 -8.33 -5.24 -25.58
C LEU A 495 -9.59 -6.02 -25.94
N THR A 496 -10.09 -6.86 -25.05
CA THR A 496 -11.37 -7.57 -25.21
C THR A 496 -12.37 -7.13 -24.14
N LEU A 497 -13.54 -6.63 -24.57
CA LEU A 497 -14.66 -6.28 -23.71
C LEU A 497 -15.84 -7.19 -24.05
N ARG A 498 -16.34 -7.96 -23.07
CA ARG A 498 -17.37 -8.96 -23.37
C ARG A 498 -18.41 -9.07 -22.25
N ALA A 499 -19.69 -9.04 -22.59
CA ALA A 499 -20.82 -9.30 -21.68
C ALA A 499 -20.80 -8.49 -20.38
N ASN A 500 -20.27 -7.25 -20.41
CA ASN A 500 -20.32 -6.35 -19.27
C ASN A 500 -21.65 -5.58 -19.23
N ARG A 501 -22.18 -5.33 -18.04
CA ARG A 501 -23.31 -4.42 -17.81
C ARG A 501 -22.79 -3.12 -17.26
N LEU A 502 -22.90 -2.04 -18.04
CA LEU A 502 -22.26 -0.77 -17.76
C LEU A 502 -23.28 0.35 -17.58
N ARG A 503 -23.03 1.25 -16.64
CA ARG A 503 -23.69 2.54 -16.47
C ARG A 503 -22.72 3.55 -15.86
N SER A 504 -22.57 4.71 -16.50
CA SER A 504 -21.79 5.84 -15.99
C SER A 504 -22.54 7.15 -16.15
N GLY A 505 -21.95 8.26 -15.71
CA GLY A 505 -22.57 9.60 -15.82
C GLY A 505 -22.45 10.22 -17.20
N GLU A 506 -21.38 9.93 -17.95
CA GLU A 506 -21.11 10.56 -19.27
C GLU A 506 -21.05 9.51 -20.38
N GLN A 507 -20.06 8.64 -20.39
CA GLN A 507 -19.82 7.65 -21.45
C GLN A 507 -19.38 6.32 -20.84
N ASP A 508 -20.14 5.26 -21.06
CA ASP A 508 -19.86 3.96 -20.45
C ASP A 508 -18.48 3.41 -20.82
N ILE A 509 -18.09 3.50 -22.08
CA ILE A 509 -16.79 3.02 -22.57
C ILE A 509 -16.07 4.14 -23.30
N CYS A 510 -14.84 4.45 -22.89
CA CYS A 510 -13.93 5.34 -23.60
C CYS A 510 -12.63 4.60 -23.93
N ILE A 511 -12.28 4.55 -25.22
CA ILE A 511 -11.09 3.84 -25.73
C ILE A 511 -10.25 4.80 -26.54
N GLU A 512 -8.95 4.93 -26.18
CA GLU A 512 -7.99 5.81 -26.83
C GLU A 512 -6.69 5.06 -27.11
N ASN A 513 -6.04 5.30 -28.25
CA ASN A 513 -4.73 4.73 -28.59
C ASN A 513 -4.61 3.21 -28.30
N CYS A 514 -5.68 2.46 -28.60
CA CYS A 514 -5.71 1.00 -28.48
C CYS A 514 -5.73 0.35 -29.85
N VAL A 515 -5.11 -0.83 -29.98
CA VAL A 515 -5.13 -1.65 -31.20
C VAL A 515 -5.63 -3.05 -30.86
N ASN A 516 -6.07 -3.80 -31.86
CA ASN A 516 -6.64 -5.16 -31.71
C ASN A 516 -7.76 -5.18 -30.63
N VAL A 517 -8.78 -4.32 -30.83
CA VAL A 517 -9.91 -4.15 -29.90
C VAL A 517 -11.09 -5.00 -30.32
N TYR A 518 -11.67 -5.77 -29.40
CA TYR A 518 -12.85 -6.62 -29.58
C TYR A 518 -13.90 -6.27 -28.51
N ILE A 519 -15.13 -5.87 -28.96
CA ILE A 519 -16.23 -5.45 -28.09
C ILE A 519 -17.46 -6.34 -28.35
#